data_05fa8eddd45eb4245d0b530fc9429471
#
_entry.id   05fa8eddd45eb4245d0b530fc9429471
#
_cell.length_a   1.000
_cell.length_b   1.000
_cell.length_c   1.000
_cell.angle_alpha   90.00
_cell.angle_beta   90.00
_cell.angle_gamma   90.00
#
_symmetry.space_group_name_H-M   'P 1'
#
loop_
_entity.id
_entity.type
_entity.pdbx_description
1 polymer ?
#
loop_
_entity_poly.entity_id
_entity_poly.type
_entity_poly.pdbx_seq_one_letter_code
_entity_poly.pdbx_strand_id
1 'polypeptide(L)'
;MRTAFLLAALTAFQVPYALAQGMPACDGDIDIVRVSTIKPGALQGFLAAVAAHKAWYRSHGFNNNVIVASRVIVRDEKTKTLSYSEAEVVTHHVRPPGPEQTGAKRDAAWDAYVKQYRDTSDIKSEYTTCMPKLVP
;
A
#
# COMPACT_ATOMS: atom_id res chain seq x y z
N MET A 1 57.11 -32.38 28.34
CA MET A 1 56.25 -31.74 27.29
C MET A 1 54.83 -31.87 27.72
N ARG A 2 54.15 -30.76 28.14
CA ARG A 2 52.73 -30.73 28.55
C ARG A 2 51.99 -29.91 27.50
N THR A 3 51.15 -30.58 26.71
CA THR A 3 50.34 -29.96 25.69
C THR A 3 49.00 -29.50 26.34
N ALA A 4 48.81 -28.18 26.41
CA ALA A 4 47.57 -27.59 26.87
C ALA A 4 46.58 -27.46 25.68
N PHE A 5 45.43 -28.13 25.78
CA PHE A 5 44.32 -27.94 24.84
C PHE A 5 43.48 -26.76 25.30
N LEU A 6 43.44 -25.70 24.49
CA LEU A 6 42.48 -24.60 24.64
C LEU A 6 41.13 -25.01 24.02
N LEU A 7 40.13 -25.18 24.88
CA LEU A 7 38.70 -25.27 24.43
C LEU A 7 38.21 -23.85 24.14
N ALA A 8 37.95 -23.54 22.86
CA ALA A 8 37.22 -22.34 22.46
C ALA A 8 35.71 -22.59 22.62
N ALA A 9 35.09 -21.88 23.58
CA ALA A 9 33.64 -21.90 23.74
C ALA A 9 33.01 -21.03 22.68
N LEU A 10 32.29 -21.64 21.70
CA LEU A 10 31.44 -20.93 20.77
C LEU A 10 30.16 -20.52 21.53
N THR A 11 30.04 -19.25 21.89
CA THR A 11 28.78 -18.66 22.31
C THR A 11 27.90 -18.41 21.07
N ALA A 12 26.92 -19.27 20.88
CA ALA A 12 25.87 -19.05 19.87
C ALA A 12 25.05 -17.82 20.29
N PHE A 13 25.19 -16.73 19.57
CA PHE A 13 24.27 -15.60 19.64
C PHE A 13 22.90 -16.08 19.15
N GLN A 14 22.00 -16.35 20.06
CA GLN A 14 20.57 -16.54 19.75
C GLN A 14 20.00 -15.15 19.43
N VAL A 15 19.85 -14.86 18.14
CA VAL A 15 19.06 -13.72 17.68
C VAL A 15 17.60 -14.04 18.09
N PRO A 16 16.93 -13.21 18.92
CA PRO A 16 15.52 -13.42 19.20
C PRO A 16 14.77 -13.33 17.87
N TYR A 17 14.15 -14.43 17.45
CA TYR A 17 13.15 -14.40 16.39
C TYR A 17 12.05 -13.45 16.85
N ALA A 18 12.04 -12.22 16.32
CA ALA A 18 10.86 -11.38 16.39
C ALA A 18 9.75 -12.18 15.70
N LEU A 19 8.85 -12.75 16.49
CA LEU A 19 7.64 -13.38 16.02
C LEU A 19 6.99 -12.35 15.09
N ALA A 20 6.89 -12.65 13.81
CA ALA A 20 6.10 -11.86 12.89
C ALA A 20 4.68 -11.83 13.49
N GLN A 21 4.35 -10.73 14.16
CA GLN A 21 3.02 -10.54 14.70
C GLN A 21 2.10 -10.53 13.51
N GLY A 22 1.33 -11.60 13.32
CA GLY A 22 0.33 -11.68 12.28
C GLY A 22 -0.63 -10.50 12.41
N MET A 23 -1.21 -10.10 11.30
CA MET A 23 -2.25 -9.07 11.30
C MET A 23 -3.34 -9.48 12.30
N PRO A 24 -3.82 -8.56 13.18
CA PRO A 24 -4.91 -8.87 14.12
C PRO A 24 -6.15 -9.34 13.34
N ALA A 25 -6.95 -10.20 13.96
CA ALA A 25 -8.19 -10.68 13.35
C ALA A 25 -9.10 -9.49 13.00
N CYS A 26 -9.65 -9.52 11.80
CA CYS A 26 -10.60 -8.52 11.32
C CYS A 26 -11.90 -9.23 10.94
N ASP A 27 -12.99 -8.89 11.59
CA ASP A 27 -14.34 -9.40 11.32
C ASP A 27 -15.08 -8.60 10.22
N GLY A 28 -14.44 -7.54 9.73
CA GLY A 28 -14.88 -6.68 8.65
C GLY A 28 -14.09 -6.84 7.36
N ASP A 29 -13.94 -5.75 6.63
CA ASP A 29 -13.13 -5.66 5.42
C ASP A 29 -11.77 -5.03 5.73
N ILE A 30 -10.71 -5.63 5.20
CA ILE A 30 -9.39 -5.00 5.24
C ILE A 30 -9.36 -3.88 4.19
N ASP A 31 -8.89 -2.69 4.61
CA ASP A 31 -8.67 -1.55 3.73
C ASP A 31 -7.23 -1.05 3.88
N ILE A 32 -6.53 -0.93 2.77
CA ILE A 32 -5.24 -0.24 2.69
C ILE A 32 -5.52 1.20 2.26
N VAL A 33 -5.37 2.12 3.21
CA VAL A 33 -5.53 3.56 2.99
C VAL A 33 -4.17 4.17 2.73
N ARG A 34 -4.02 4.81 1.58
CA ARG A 34 -2.76 5.47 1.20
C ARG A 34 -3.02 6.94 0.90
N VAL A 35 -2.28 7.81 1.58
CA VAL A 35 -2.21 9.24 1.28
C VAL A 35 -1.01 9.48 0.38
N SER A 36 -1.24 10.02 -0.80
CA SER A 36 -0.21 10.29 -1.79
C SER A 36 -0.06 11.80 -2.02
N THR A 37 1.19 12.26 -1.98
CA THR A 37 1.55 13.61 -2.45
C THR A 37 1.72 13.56 -3.96
N ILE A 38 0.95 14.36 -4.67
CA ILE A 38 0.95 14.41 -6.13
C ILE A 38 2.03 15.40 -6.62
N LYS A 39 2.84 14.98 -7.55
CA LYS A 39 3.85 15.85 -8.17
C LYS A 39 3.16 16.98 -8.96
N PRO A 40 3.76 18.17 -9.06
CA PRO A 40 3.14 19.30 -9.77
C PRO A 40 2.66 18.93 -11.18
N GLY A 41 1.39 19.20 -11.47
CA GLY A 41 0.77 18.90 -12.76
C GLY A 41 0.47 17.43 -13.06
N ALA A 42 0.79 16.50 -12.13
CA ALA A 42 0.70 15.06 -12.40
C ALA A 42 -0.62 14.40 -11.96
N LEU A 43 -1.61 15.17 -11.48
CA LEU A 43 -2.86 14.62 -10.95
C LEU A 43 -3.59 13.70 -11.95
N GLN A 44 -3.71 14.11 -13.20
CA GLN A 44 -4.39 13.30 -14.22
C GLN A 44 -3.65 11.99 -14.49
N GLY A 45 -2.32 12.03 -14.51
CA GLY A 45 -1.48 10.83 -14.63
C GLY A 45 -1.65 9.88 -13.45
N PHE A 46 -1.74 10.42 -12.23
CA PHE A 46 -2.02 9.62 -11.03
C PHE A 46 -3.41 8.95 -11.10
N LEU A 47 -4.45 9.67 -11.48
CA LEU A 47 -5.79 9.11 -11.62
C LEU A 47 -5.86 8.06 -12.72
N ALA A 48 -5.10 8.23 -13.81
CA ALA A 48 -4.96 7.21 -14.85
C ALA A 48 -4.27 5.93 -14.30
N ALA A 49 -3.25 6.07 -13.44
CA ALA A 49 -2.64 4.93 -12.77
C ALA A 49 -3.63 4.18 -11.87
N VAL A 50 -4.49 4.90 -11.13
CA VAL A 50 -5.58 4.29 -10.34
C VAL A 50 -6.55 3.51 -11.24
N ALA A 51 -6.91 4.06 -12.39
CA ALA A 51 -7.80 3.38 -13.34
C ALA A 51 -7.14 2.11 -13.92
N ALA A 52 -5.87 2.17 -14.30
CA ALA A 52 -5.11 1.04 -14.80
C ALA A 52 -4.95 -0.06 -13.73
N HIS A 53 -4.69 0.33 -12.48
CA HIS A 53 -4.63 -0.58 -11.35
C HIS A 53 -5.95 -1.36 -11.17
N LYS A 54 -7.10 -0.66 -11.17
CA LYS A 54 -8.43 -1.30 -11.11
C LYS A 54 -8.66 -2.26 -12.28
N ALA A 55 -8.30 -1.84 -13.49
CA ALA A 55 -8.46 -2.65 -14.69
C ALA A 55 -7.62 -3.92 -14.61
N TRP A 56 -6.37 -3.82 -14.13
CA TRP A 56 -5.50 -4.96 -13.96
C TRP A 56 -6.10 -6.03 -13.03
N TYR A 57 -6.60 -5.61 -11.85
CA TYR A 57 -7.22 -6.56 -10.91
C TYR A 57 -8.42 -7.28 -11.53
N ARG A 58 -9.28 -6.55 -12.20
CA ARG A 58 -10.46 -7.12 -12.87
C ARG A 58 -10.09 -8.12 -13.96
N SER A 59 -9.13 -7.79 -14.81
CA SER A 59 -8.67 -8.67 -15.89
C SER A 59 -8.01 -9.95 -15.38
N HIS A 60 -7.52 -9.95 -14.13
CA HIS A 60 -6.90 -11.10 -13.49
C HIS A 60 -7.82 -11.86 -12.53
N GLY A 61 -9.13 -11.55 -12.54
CA GLY A 61 -10.16 -12.28 -11.79
C GLY A 61 -10.35 -11.81 -10.34
N PHE A 62 -9.73 -10.70 -9.94
CA PHE A 62 -9.91 -10.13 -8.59
C PHE A 62 -11.08 -9.15 -8.56
N ASN A 63 -12.31 -9.66 -8.66
CA ASN A 63 -13.50 -8.84 -8.80
C ASN A 63 -14.06 -8.28 -7.48
N ASN A 64 -13.64 -8.85 -6.33
CA ASN A 64 -14.17 -8.48 -5.01
C ASN A 64 -13.41 -7.32 -4.35
N ASN A 65 -12.26 -6.92 -4.90
CA ASN A 65 -11.54 -5.78 -4.39
C ASN A 65 -12.13 -4.47 -4.92
N VAL A 66 -12.02 -3.42 -4.12
CA VAL A 66 -12.48 -2.08 -4.49
C VAL A 66 -11.33 -1.10 -4.33
N ILE A 67 -11.03 -0.35 -5.39
CA ILE A 67 -10.03 0.71 -5.35
C ILE A 67 -10.75 2.04 -5.65
N VAL A 68 -10.62 2.99 -4.72
CA VAL A 68 -11.23 4.33 -4.83
C VAL A 68 -10.15 5.38 -4.60
N ALA A 69 -10.13 6.40 -5.45
CA ALA A 69 -9.34 7.61 -5.22
C ALA A 69 -10.26 8.75 -4.79
N SER A 70 -10.00 9.31 -3.63
CA SER A 70 -10.74 10.43 -3.05
C SER A 70 -9.89 11.70 -3.11
N ARG A 71 -10.42 12.76 -3.71
CA ARG A 71 -9.80 14.08 -3.73
C ARG A 71 -9.93 14.73 -2.35
N VAL A 72 -8.83 15.21 -1.81
CA VAL A 72 -8.83 15.96 -0.55
C VAL A 72 -9.47 17.34 -0.78
N ILE A 73 -10.39 17.73 0.10
CA ILE A 73 -10.97 19.08 0.10
C ILE A 73 -10.17 19.91 1.08
N VAL A 74 -9.65 21.03 0.62
CA VAL A 74 -8.91 22.00 1.42
C VAL A 74 -9.71 23.30 1.56
N ARG A 75 -9.55 23.98 2.68
CA ARG A 75 -10.15 25.28 2.95
C ARG A 75 -9.07 26.35 2.93
N ASP A 76 -9.29 27.38 2.14
CA ASP A 76 -8.50 28.60 2.23
C ASP A 76 -8.93 29.40 3.48
N GLU A 77 -8.01 29.60 4.42
CA GLU A 77 -8.33 30.24 5.68
C GLU A 77 -8.59 31.75 5.56
N LYS A 78 -8.12 32.39 4.49
CA LYS A 78 -8.35 33.82 4.25
C LYS A 78 -9.70 34.04 3.58
N THR A 79 -9.99 33.34 2.52
CA THR A 79 -11.21 33.49 1.71
C THR A 79 -12.37 32.63 2.21
N LYS A 80 -12.10 31.65 3.08
CA LYS A 80 -13.04 30.63 3.57
C LYS A 80 -13.63 29.75 2.47
N THR A 81 -13.05 29.78 1.27
CA THR A 81 -13.47 28.94 0.13
C THR A 81 -12.95 27.52 0.28
N LEU A 82 -13.73 26.56 -0.26
CA LEU A 82 -13.35 25.16 -0.35
C LEU A 82 -12.94 24.84 -1.79
N SER A 83 -11.88 24.07 -1.94
CA SER A 83 -11.42 23.58 -3.25
C SER A 83 -10.85 22.17 -3.12
N TYR A 84 -10.75 21.46 -4.25
CA TYR A 84 -10.02 20.21 -4.28
C TYR A 84 -8.51 20.46 -4.30
N SER A 85 -7.78 19.70 -3.46
CA SER A 85 -6.33 19.68 -3.51
C SER A 85 -5.84 19.12 -4.85
N GLU A 86 -4.88 19.77 -5.47
CA GLU A 86 -4.10 19.23 -6.59
C GLU A 86 -2.85 18.49 -6.12
N ALA A 87 -2.50 18.64 -4.84
CA ALA A 87 -1.26 18.14 -4.25
C ALA A 87 -1.46 16.85 -3.44
N GLU A 88 -2.70 16.44 -3.15
CA GLU A 88 -2.94 15.29 -2.28
C GLU A 88 -4.17 14.49 -2.72
N VAL A 89 -4.01 13.16 -2.74
CA VAL A 89 -5.10 12.20 -3.01
C VAL A 89 -5.03 11.08 -1.97
N VAL A 90 -6.20 10.66 -1.48
CA VAL A 90 -6.33 9.46 -0.63
C VAL A 90 -6.87 8.33 -1.50
N THR A 91 -6.18 7.19 -1.51
CA THR A 91 -6.68 5.97 -2.13
C THR A 91 -7.05 4.94 -1.07
N HIS A 92 -8.16 4.26 -1.29
CA HIS A 92 -8.62 3.12 -0.54
C HIS A 92 -8.51 1.88 -1.41
N HIS A 93 -7.93 0.80 -0.87
CA HIS A 93 -7.90 -0.50 -1.51
C HIS A 93 -8.55 -1.50 -0.57
N VAL A 94 -9.87 -1.63 -0.71
CA VAL A 94 -10.71 -2.49 0.14
C VAL A 94 -10.65 -3.92 -0.38
N ARG A 95 -10.50 -4.87 0.53
CA ARG A 95 -10.36 -6.31 0.24
C ARG A 95 -9.23 -6.60 -0.74
N PRO A 96 -8.00 -6.10 -0.48
CA PRO A 96 -6.87 -6.37 -1.35
C PRO A 96 -6.58 -7.88 -1.34
N PRO A 97 -6.36 -8.50 -2.51
CA PRO A 97 -5.87 -9.89 -2.53
C PRO A 97 -4.45 -9.97 -1.97
N GLY A 98 -4.13 -11.10 -1.34
CA GLY A 98 -2.81 -11.33 -0.77
C GLY A 98 -1.67 -11.27 -1.80
N PRO A 99 -0.44 -10.99 -1.36
CA PRO A 99 0.72 -10.93 -2.23
C PRO A 99 1.02 -12.25 -2.94
N GLU A 100 0.69 -13.39 -2.33
CA GLU A 100 0.81 -14.73 -2.92
C GLU A 100 -0.16 -14.93 -4.09
N GLN A 101 -1.35 -14.31 -4.03
CA GLN A 101 -2.36 -14.39 -5.10
C GLN A 101 -2.02 -13.50 -6.30
N THR A 102 -1.43 -12.34 -6.03
CA THR A 102 -1.07 -11.36 -7.07
C THR A 102 0.31 -11.61 -7.66
N GLY A 103 1.26 -12.12 -6.85
CA GLY A 103 2.67 -12.23 -7.23
C GLY A 103 2.90 -13.03 -8.50
N ALA A 104 2.25 -14.20 -8.64
CA ALA A 104 2.36 -15.07 -9.82
C ALA A 104 1.66 -14.51 -11.08
N LYS A 105 0.85 -13.46 -10.93
CA LYS A 105 0.07 -12.85 -12.03
C LYS A 105 0.65 -11.51 -12.52
N ARG A 106 1.71 -11.01 -11.88
CA ARG A 106 2.33 -9.74 -12.28
C ARG A 106 2.90 -9.85 -13.69
N ASP A 107 2.58 -8.87 -14.50
CA ASP A 107 2.92 -8.78 -15.91
C ASP A 107 3.36 -7.36 -16.28
N ALA A 108 3.60 -7.10 -17.55
CA ALA A 108 3.98 -5.78 -18.04
C ALA A 108 2.95 -4.69 -17.73
N ALA A 109 1.65 -5.01 -17.67
CA ALA A 109 0.61 -4.06 -17.32
C ALA A 109 0.65 -3.71 -15.83
N TRP A 110 1.00 -4.68 -14.96
CA TRP A 110 1.32 -4.41 -13.56
C TRP A 110 2.46 -3.42 -13.44
N ASP A 111 3.59 -3.69 -14.11
CA ASP A 111 4.78 -2.84 -14.04
C ASP A 111 4.50 -1.44 -14.56
N ALA A 112 3.67 -1.31 -15.59
CA ALA A 112 3.30 -0.03 -16.19
C ALA A 112 2.53 0.87 -15.20
N TYR A 113 1.47 0.39 -14.54
CA TYR A 113 0.74 1.23 -13.60
C TYR A 113 1.54 1.52 -12.32
N VAL A 114 2.35 0.57 -11.85
CA VAL A 114 3.25 0.79 -10.72
C VAL A 114 4.27 1.88 -11.03
N LYS A 115 4.85 1.84 -12.25
CA LYS A 115 5.75 2.91 -12.72
C LYS A 115 5.00 4.25 -12.78
N GLN A 116 3.80 4.27 -13.31
CA GLN A 116 3.00 5.50 -13.45
C GLN A 116 2.69 6.13 -12.08
N TYR A 117 2.39 5.34 -11.04
CA TYR A 117 2.28 5.83 -9.67
C TYR A 117 3.57 6.51 -9.21
N ARG A 118 4.72 5.85 -9.37
CA ARG A 118 6.05 6.39 -8.98
C ARG A 118 6.42 7.67 -9.73
N ASP A 119 6.04 7.76 -10.99
CA ASP A 119 6.32 8.95 -11.81
C ASP A 119 5.47 10.16 -11.39
N THR A 120 4.27 9.92 -10.84
CA THR A 120 3.25 10.94 -10.59
C THR A 120 3.06 11.32 -9.12
N SER A 121 3.55 10.51 -8.18
CA SER A 121 3.33 10.74 -6.76
C SER A 121 4.40 10.10 -5.87
N ASP A 122 4.42 10.57 -4.63
CA ASP A 122 5.17 9.97 -3.52
C ASP A 122 4.18 9.57 -2.41
N ILE A 123 4.44 8.45 -1.74
CA ILE A 123 3.60 8.00 -0.61
C ILE A 123 3.94 8.86 0.61
N LYS A 124 2.97 9.61 1.11
CA LYS A 124 3.07 10.39 2.35
C LYS A 124 2.84 9.52 3.58
N SER A 125 1.83 8.67 3.53
CA SER A 125 1.51 7.70 4.59
C SER A 125 0.67 6.55 4.06
N GLU A 126 0.75 5.40 4.74
CA GLU A 126 -0.04 4.22 4.44
C GLU A 126 -0.50 3.58 5.74
N TYR A 127 -1.75 3.15 5.78
CA TYR A 127 -2.38 2.48 6.91
C TYR A 127 -3.12 1.24 6.42
N THR A 128 -3.05 0.17 7.21
CA THR A 128 -3.97 -0.96 7.05
C THR A 128 -5.03 -0.85 8.14
N THR A 129 -6.28 -0.81 7.76
CA THR A 129 -7.42 -0.68 8.66
C THR A 129 -8.36 -1.87 8.53
N CYS A 130 -9.05 -2.20 9.62
CA CYS A 130 -10.18 -3.10 9.62
C CYS A 130 -11.44 -2.24 9.70
N MET A 131 -12.20 -2.20 8.62
CA MET A 131 -13.43 -1.41 8.54
C MET A 131 -14.66 -2.32 8.63
N PRO A 132 -15.80 -1.84 9.14
CA PRO A 132 -17.03 -2.61 9.10
C PRO A 132 -17.33 -3.11 7.69
N LYS A 133 -17.94 -4.30 7.57
CA LYS A 133 -18.36 -4.81 6.26
C LYS A 133 -19.22 -3.77 5.54
N LEU A 134 -18.81 -3.43 4.33
CA LEU A 134 -19.68 -2.61 3.47
C LEU A 134 -20.94 -3.44 3.16
N VAL A 135 -22.08 -2.98 3.64
CA VAL A 135 -23.35 -3.57 3.27
C VAL A 135 -23.58 -3.26 1.79
N PRO A 136 -23.90 -4.26 0.96
CA PRO A 136 -24.16 -4.05 -0.46
C PRO A 136 -25.39 -3.18 -0.70
#